data_5e8f0419d538bce71ade31dfc1f77399
#
_entry.id   5e8f0419d538bce71ade31dfc1f77399
#
_cell.length_a   1.000
_cell.length_b   1.000
_cell.length_c   1.000
_cell.angle_alpha   90.00
_cell.angle_beta   90.00
_cell.angle_gamma   90.00
#
_symmetry.space_group_name_H-M   'P 1'
#
loop_
_entity.id
_entity.type
_entity.pdbx_description
1 polymer ?
#
loop_
_entity_poly.entity_id
_entity_poly.type
_entity_poly.pdbx_seq_one_letter_code
_entity_poly.pdbx_strand_id
1 'polypeptide(L)'
;GHTGLGKSDVFKSVRLNDSSWTQWSEPVNLGKEINTPNEDWGFKISTDGKQAYFSTVNDMGFGEEDIYYVELPEEVQPVSDVVTINGKVLDENGNPVEAQIKWEDVELKKEVGVAKTDPVTGEYFIALPTGRYYAYYADVKGFYSIVNYLDLTAAKAFEQINTNMSVISVEELKNSGKAIKIENIFFDSGK
;
A
#
# COMPACT_ATOMS: atom_id res chain seq x y z
N GLY A 1 -10.58 -3.95 26.51
CA GLY A 1 -9.57 -4.55 25.62
C GLY A 1 -9.76 -6.04 25.53
N HIS A 2 -9.15 -6.67 24.54
CA HIS A 2 -9.13 -8.13 24.42
C HIS A 2 -8.17 -8.73 25.44
N THR A 3 -8.42 -9.96 25.87
CA THR A 3 -7.54 -10.69 26.78
C THR A 3 -6.27 -11.07 26.01
N GLY A 4 -5.12 -10.57 26.45
CA GLY A 4 -3.81 -10.80 25.84
C GLY A 4 -2.86 -11.59 26.74
N LEU A 5 -1.62 -11.74 26.27
CA LEU A 5 -0.51 -12.36 26.98
C LEU A 5 0.34 -11.32 27.73
N GLY A 6 0.31 -10.08 27.27
CA GLY A 6 1.13 -8.99 27.77
C GLY A 6 0.40 -7.66 27.92
N LYS A 7 1.17 -6.59 27.90
CA LYS A 7 0.66 -5.22 28.00
C LYS A 7 -0.02 -4.79 26.71
N SER A 8 0.62 -5.05 25.56
CA SER A 8 0.09 -4.81 24.22
C SER A 8 0.37 -6.02 23.34
N ASP A 9 -0.67 -6.59 22.78
CA ASP A 9 -0.59 -7.81 21.96
C ASP A 9 -1.07 -7.55 20.54
N VAL A 10 -0.54 -8.31 19.59
CA VAL A 10 -0.94 -8.31 18.19
C VAL A 10 -2.09 -9.29 17.98
N PHE A 11 -3.17 -8.81 17.37
CA PHE A 11 -4.35 -9.60 17.01
C PHE A 11 -4.59 -9.52 15.51
N LYS A 12 -5.12 -10.59 14.93
CA LYS A 12 -5.61 -10.65 13.55
C LYS A 12 -7.13 -10.59 13.53
N SER A 13 -7.68 -9.71 12.68
CA SER A 13 -9.09 -9.71 12.33
C SER A 13 -9.24 -9.65 10.82
N VAL A 14 -10.22 -10.34 10.28
CA VAL A 14 -10.49 -10.42 8.84
C VAL A 14 -11.75 -9.62 8.52
N ARG A 15 -11.70 -8.80 7.49
CA ARG A 15 -12.87 -8.07 7.00
C ARG A 15 -13.86 -9.05 6.37
N LEU A 16 -15.10 -9.07 6.89
CA LEU A 16 -16.13 -10.02 6.48
C LEU A 16 -16.92 -9.59 5.23
N ASN A 17 -16.83 -8.32 4.86
CA ASN A 17 -17.57 -7.76 3.73
C ASN A 17 -16.72 -6.69 3.05
N ASP A 18 -16.40 -6.90 1.76
CA ASP A 18 -15.58 -6.00 0.96
C ASP A 18 -16.18 -4.61 0.74
N SER A 19 -17.48 -4.47 0.97
CA SER A 19 -18.18 -3.19 0.87
C SER A 19 -18.34 -2.46 2.22
N SER A 20 -17.80 -3.02 3.31
CA SER A 20 -17.95 -2.47 4.66
C SER A 20 -16.61 -2.38 5.38
N TRP A 21 -16.35 -1.25 6.03
CA TRP A 21 -15.21 -1.06 6.93
C TRP A 21 -15.58 -1.25 8.40
N THR A 22 -16.80 -1.68 8.70
CA THR A 22 -17.29 -1.88 10.06
C THR A 22 -17.59 -3.34 10.39
N GLN A 23 -17.47 -4.24 9.41
CA GLN A 23 -17.77 -5.66 9.58
C GLN A 23 -16.47 -6.47 9.56
N TRP A 24 -16.03 -6.88 10.75
CA TRP A 24 -14.79 -7.63 10.97
C TRP A 24 -15.08 -8.91 11.74
N SER A 25 -14.24 -9.92 11.57
CA SER A 25 -14.25 -11.12 12.39
C SER A 25 -13.88 -10.77 13.83
N GLU A 26 -14.22 -11.65 14.76
CA GLU A 26 -13.64 -11.59 16.10
C GLU A 26 -12.11 -11.60 16.01
N PRO A 27 -11.44 -10.71 16.76
CA PRO A 27 -9.98 -10.67 16.79
C PRO A 27 -9.39 -11.95 17.38
N VAL A 28 -8.40 -12.52 16.69
CA VAL A 28 -7.67 -13.70 17.13
C VAL A 28 -6.27 -13.27 17.57
N ASN A 29 -5.90 -13.60 18.81
CA ASN A 29 -4.54 -13.38 19.32
C ASN A 29 -3.54 -14.22 18.52
N LEU A 30 -2.43 -13.65 18.08
CA LEU A 30 -1.43 -14.34 17.26
C LEU A 30 -0.51 -15.29 18.06
N GLY A 31 -0.77 -15.43 19.35
CA GLY A 31 -0.12 -16.41 20.21
C GLY A 31 1.26 -16.01 20.71
N LYS A 32 1.84 -16.86 21.53
CA LYS A 32 3.10 -16.63 22.26
C LYS A 32 4.35 -16.56 21.37
N GLU A 33 4.27 -16.99 20.14
CA GLU A 33 5.38 -16.90 19.18
C GLU A 33 5.59 -15.44 18.71
N ILE A 34 4.54 -14.63 18.80
CA ILE A 34 4.50 -13.23 18.38
C ILE A 34 4.35 -12.32 19.61
N ASN A 35 3.41 -12.67 20.50
CA ASN A 35 3.08 -11.85 21.64
C ASN A 35 3.88 -12.26 22.87
N THR A 36 4.48 -11.28 23.51
CA THR A 36 5.30 -11.43 24.74
C THR A 36 4.54 -10.91 25.97
N PRO A 37 5.04 -11.10 27.20
CA PRO A 37 4.49 -10.43 28.38
C PRO A 37 4.67 -8.91 28.40
N ASN A 38 5.47 -8.36 27.51
CA ASN A 38 5.78 -6.93 27.37
C ASN A 38 4.85 -6.25 26.34
N GLU A 39 5.29 -5.12 25.83
CA GLU A 39 4.63 -4.40 24.74
C GLU A 39 5.22 -4.85 23.42
N ASP A 40 4.37 -5.25 22.47
CA ASP A 40 4.76 -5.70 21.14
C ASP A 40 4.27 -4.66 20.12
N TRP A 41 5.21 -3.99 19.47
CA TRP A 41 4.94 -2.84 18.61
C TRP A 41 5.38 -3.07 17.16
N GLY A 42 4.81 -2.28 16.26
CA GLY A 42 5.31 -2.13 14.89
C GLY A 42 5.23 -3.39 14.05
N PHE A 43 4.33 -4.33 14.38
CA PHE A 43 4.18 -5.58 13.64
C PHE A 43 3.96 -5.33 12.15
N LYS A 44 4.85 -5.88 11.32
CA LYS A 44 4.84 -5.78 9.86
C LYS A 44 5.11 -7.13 9.23
N ILE A 45 4.24 -7.53 8.32
CA ILE A 45 4.41 -8.76 7.55
C ILE A 45 5.32 -8.47 6.35
N SER A 46 6.26 -9.40 6.06
CA SER A 46 7.07 -9.37 4.85
C SER A 46 6.19 -9.46 3.60
N THR A 47 6.69 -8.99 2.48
CA THR A 47 5.92 -8.98 1.21
C THR A 47 5.50 -10.39 0.77
N ASP A 48 6.34 -11.39 1.05
CA ASP A 48 6.04 -12.80 0.75
C ASP A 48 5.07 -13.45 1.76
N GLY A 49 4.63 -12.69 2.76
CA GLY A 49 3.66 -13.16 3.75
C GLY A 49 4.19 -14.23 4.72
N LYS A 50 5.46 -14.61 4.64
CA LYS A 50 6.01 -15.73 5.40
C LYS A 50 6.64 -15.33 6.72
N GLN A 51 7.08 -14.09 6.82
CA GLN A 51 7.75 -13.56 8.01
C GLN A 51 7.07 -12.30 8.49
N ALA A 52 7.20 -12.02 9.77
CA ALA A 52 6.83 -10.74 10.34
C ALA A 52 7.96 -10.16 11.19
N TYR A 53 8.03 -8.85 11.22
CA TYR A 53 8.98 -8.07 12.02
C TYR A 53 8.20 -7.27 13.05
N PHE A 54 8.70 -7.19 14.27
CA PHE A 54 8.11 -6.41 15.35
C PHE A 54 9.18 -5.97 16.34
N SER A 55 8.86 -4.98 17.16
CA SER A 55 9.73 -4.48 18.23
C SER A 55 9.17 -4.93 19.57
N THR A 56 10.02 -5.44 20.42
CA THR A 56 9.69 -5.79 21.82
C THR A 56 10.90 -5.70 22.72
N VAL A 57 10.65 -5.60 24.02
CA VAL A 57 11.68 -5.67 25.07
C VAL A 57 11.89 -7.12 25.45
N ASN A 58 13.14 -7.59 25.35
CA ASN A 58 13.52 -8.93 25.75
C ASN A 58 14.75 -8.86 26.65
N ASP A 59 14.75 -9.61 27.76
CA ASP A 59 15.85 -9.63 28.73
C ASP A 59 17.20 -10.10 28.15
N MET A 60 17.16 -10.79 26.98
CA MET A 60 18.36 -11.22 26.23
C MET A 60 18.69 -10.30 25.05
N GLY A 61 18.01 -9.15 24.93
CA GLY A 61 18.22 -8.15 23.90
C GLY A 61 19.46 -7.27 24.16
N PHE A 62 19.72 -6.35 23.22
CA PHE A 62 20.87 -5.43 23.27
C PHE A 62 20.51 -4.03 23.79
N GLY A 63 19.26 -3.78 24.13
CA GLY A 63 18.78 -2.48 24.55
C GLY A 63 17.43 -2.53 25.25
N GLU A 64 16.68 -1.41 25.19
CA GLU A 64 15.32 -1.36 25.72
C GLU A 64 14.35 -2.06 24.76
N GLU A 65 14.43 -1.76 23.45
CA GLU A 65 13.62 -2.37 22.39
C GLU A 65 14.52 -2.84 21.24
N ASP A 66 14.35 -4.09 20.84
CA ASP A 66 15.04 -4.67 19.69
C ASP A 66 14.03 -5.10 18.62
N ILE A 67 14.48 -5.19 17.37
CA ILE A 67 13.67 -5.69 16.25
C ILE A 67 13.86 -7.20 16.16
N TYR A 68 12.75 -7.90 16.22
CA TYR A 68 12.69 -9.35 16.07
C TYR A 68 11.98 -9.70 14.76
N TYR A 69 12.22 -10.90 14.27
CA TYR A 69 11.41 -11.49 13.22
C TYR A 69 10.91 -12.87 13.62
N VAL A 70 9.80 -13.28 13.07
CA VAL A 70 9.19 -14.59 13.27
C VAL A 70 8.71 -15.14 11.94
N GLU A 71 8.81 -16.45 11.74
CA GLU A 71 8.14 -17.15 10.64
C GLU A 71 6.66 -17.30 10.97
N LEU A 72 5.79 -16.85 10.06
CA LEU A 72 4.35 -16.89 10.26
C LEU A 72 3.81 -18.29 9.96
N PRO A 73 3.06 -18.90 10.88
CA PRO A 73 2.28 -20.11 10.58
C PRO A 73 1.33 -19.88 9.41
N GLU A 74 1.06 -20.90 8.61
CA GLU A 74 0.22 -20.81 7.40
C GLU A 74 -1.16 -20.18 7.68
N GLU A 75 -1.74 -20.44 8.85
CA GLU A 75 -3.07 -19.95 9.24
C GLU A 75 -3.11 -18.43 9.42
N VAL A 76 -1.95 -17.80 9.68
CA VAL A 76 -1.85 -16.35 9.88
C VAL A 76 -1.24 -15.62 8.68
N GLN A 77 -0.71 -16.36 7.71
CA GLN A 77 -0.21 -15.76 6.47
C GLN A 77 -1.34 -15.05 5.70
N PRO A 78 -1.02 -13.99 4.91
CA PRO A 78 -1.98 -13.38 4.00
C PRO A 78 -2.50 -14.39 2.97
N VAL A 79 -3.79 -14.30 2.64
CA VAL A 79 -4.44 -15.21 1.67
C VAL A 79 -4.24 -14.80 0.21
N SER A 80 -3.64 -13.67 -0.05
CA SER A 80 -3.46 -13.14 -1.41
C SER A 80 -1.99 -12.85 -1.66
N ASP A 81 -1.50 -13.33 -2.79
CA ASP A 81 -0.22 -12.92 -3.33
C ASP A 81 -0.25 -11.42 -3.64
N VAL A 82 0.82 -10.73 -3.33
CA VAL A 82 0.95 -9.30 -3.60
C VAL A 82 2.20 -9.02 -4.43
N VAL A 83 2.18 -7.90 -5.13
CA VAL A 83 3.36 -7.27 -5.70
C VAL A 83 3.65 -5.98 -4.96
N THR A 84 4.91 -5.59 -4.92
CA THR A 84 5.30 -4.27 -4.41
C THR A 84 5.50 -3.32 -5.58
N ILE A 85 4.90 -2.15 -5.45
CA ILE A 85 5.01 -1.09 -6.45
C ILE A 85 5.71 0.08 -5.79
N ASN A 86 6.77 0.54 -6.39
CA ASN A 86 7.52 1.72 -5.98
C ASN A 86 7.77 2.62 -7.18
N GLY A 87 8.00 3.89 -6.93
CA GLY A 87 8.28 4.86 -7.98
C GLY A 87 8.46 6.25 -7.41
N LYS A 88 8.52 7.23 -8.30
CA LYS A 88 8.60 8.65 -7.95
C LYS A 88 7.51 9.43 -8.67
N VAL A 89 7.04 10.49 -8.02
CA VAL A 89 6.22 11.51 -8.65
C VAL A 89 7.06 12.77 -8.81
N LEU A 90 7.24 13.20 -10.07
CA LEU A 90 8.04 14.35 -10.42
C LEU A 90 7.21 15.36 -11.24
N ASP A 91 7.54 16.64 -11.12
CA ASP A 91 6.98 17.67 -12.01
C ASP A 91 7.67 17.66 -13.39
N GLU A 92 7.25 18.56 -14.28
CA GLU A 92 7.81 18.75 -15.63
C GLU A 92 9.28 19.17 -15.63
N ASN A 93 9.81 19.63 -14.52
CA ASN A 93 11.20 20.06 -14.34
C ASN A 93 12.04 18.98 -13.65
N GLY A 94 11.43 17.85 -13.28
CA GLY A 94 12.09 16.75 -12.58
C GLY A 94 12.18 16.95 -11.05
N ASN A 95 11.48 17.92 -10.50
CA ASN A 95 11.44 18.12 -9.04
C ASN A 95 10.47 17.14 -8.38
N PRO A 96 10.79 16.63 -7.18
CA PRO A 96 9.88 15.81 -6.38
C PRO A 96 8.57 16.54 -6.06
N VAL A 97 7.47 15.81 -6.12
CA VAL A 97 6.14 16.35 -5.81
C VAL A 97 5.52 15.59 -4.65
N GLU A 98 5.07 16.33 -3.63
CA GLU A 98 4.25 15.77 -2.56
C GLU A 98 2.85 15.46 -3.11
N ALA A 99 2.50 14.18 -3.17
CA ALA A 99 1.28 13.69 -3.80
C ALA A 99 0.62 12.57 -2.99
N GLN A 100 -0.68 12.40 -3.19
CA GLN A 100 -1.39 11.18 -2.86
C GLN A 100 -1.65 10.42 -4.16
N ILE A 101 -1.18 9.19 -4.26
CA ILE A 101 -1.44 8.33 -5.40
C ILE A 101 -2.61 7.41 -5.02
N LYS A 102 -3.74 7.61 -5.70
CA LYS A 102 -4.94 6.78 -5.52
C LYS A 102 -4.91 5.61 -6.48
N TRP A 103 -5.24 4.44 -5.97
CA TRP A 103 -5.27 3.18 -6.70
C TRP A 103 -6.67 2.62 -6.69
N GLU A 104 -7.20 2.29 -7.85
CA GLU A 104 -8.54 1.73 -8.04
C GLU A 104 -8.46 0.39 -8.77
N ASP A 105 -9.19 -0.60 -8.30
CA ASP A 105 -9.47 -1.82 -9.04
C ASP A 105 -10.50 -1.49 -10.13
N VAL A 106 -10.10 -1.67 -11.39
CA VAL A 106 -10.92 -1.27 -12.55
C VAL A 106 -12.18 -2.12 -12.68
N GLU A 107 -12.09 -3.42 -12.34
CA GLU A 107 -13.24 -4.33 -12.42
C GLU A 107 -14.25 -4.07 -11.30
N LEU A 108 -13.74 -3.92 -10.08
CA LEU A 108 -14.58 -3.66 -8.91
C LEU A 108 -15.04 -2.19 -8.81
N LYS A 109 -14.46 -1.30 -9.59
CA LYS A 109 -14.70 0.17 -9.57
C LYS A 109 -14.56 0.74 -8.15
N LYS A 110 -13.48 0.33 -7.46
CA LYS A 110 -13.29 0.62 -6.04
C LYS A 110 -11.86 1.04 -5.75
N GLU A 111 -11.70 2.08 -4.94
CA GLU A 111 -10.40 2.44 -4.37
C GLU A 111 -9.89 1.30 -3.48
N VAL A 112 -8.67 0.86 -3.74
CA VAL A 112 -8.02 -0.25 -3.04
C VAL A 112 -6.87 0.21 -2.16
N GLY A 113 -6.38 1.42 -2.37
CA GLY A 113 -5.33 1.99 -1.53
C GLY A 113 -4.90 3.38 -1.96
N VAL A 114 -4.20 4.05 -1.05
CA VAL A 114 -3.58 5.35 -1.28
C VAL A 114 -2.14 5.29 -0.82
N ALA A 115 -1.20 5.57 -1.73
CA ALA A 115 0.19 5.80 -1.40
C ALA A 115 0.43 7.31 -1.22
N LYS A 116 1.42 7.68 -0.39
CA LYS A 116 1.89 9.06 -0.26
C LYS A 116 3.35 9.11 -0.67
N THR A 117 3.72 10.17 -1.37
CA THR A 117 5.12 10.42 -1.68
C THR A 117 5.87 10.97 -0.48
N ASP A 118 7.15 10.62 -0.39
CA ASP A 118 8.11 11.38 0.40
C ASP A 118 8.28 12.78 -0.21
N PRO A 119 8.09 13.87 0.55
CA PRO A 119 8.10 15.21 -0.02
C PRO A 119 9.49 15.68 -0.50
N VAL A 120 10.56 15.02 -0.07
CA VAL A 120 11.95 15.37 -0.43
C VAL A 120 12.41 14.60 -1.66
N THR A 121 12.06 13.32 -1.76
CA THR A 121 12.53 12.43 -2.84
C THR A 121 11.48 12.17 -3.92
N GLY A 122 10.20 12.44 -3.63
CA GLY A 122 9.06 12.09 -4.47
C GLY A 122 8.75 10.59 -4.48
N GLU A 123 9.49 9.79 -3.73
CA GLU A 123 9.34 8.33 -3.70
C GLU A 123 8.05 7.90 -3.03
N TYR A 124 7.44 6.86 -3.56
CA TYR A 124 6.27 6.21 -2.97
C TYR A 124 6.36 4.70 -3.05
N PHE A 125 5.57 4.05 -2.23
CA PHE A 125 5.48 2.61 -2.14
C PHE A 125 4.04 2.18 -1.84
N ILE A 126 3.60 1.08 -2.48
CA ILE A 126 2.36 0.38 -2.15
C ILE A 126 2.52 -1.12 -2.46
N ALA A 127 1.82 -1.96 -1.71
CA ALA A 127 1.65 -3.38 -2.03
C ALA A 127 0.20 -3.62 -2.49
N LEU A 128 0.04 -4.29 -3.63
CA LEU A 128 -1.28 -4.58 -4.21
C LEU A 128 -1.41 -6.08 -4.54
N PRO A 129 -2.61 -6.67 -4.38
CA PRO A 129 -2.88 -8.03 -4.81
C PRO A 129 -2.59 -8.26 -6.29
N THR A 130 -2.08 -9.44 -6.64
CA THR A 130 -1.96 -9.92 -8.02
C THR A 130 -3.33 -10.33 -8.59
N GLY A 131 -3.37 -10.66 -9.89
CA GLY A 131 -4.57 -11.15 -10.55
C GLY A 131 -5.61 -10.08 -10.88
N ARG A 132 -5.22 -8.79 -10.86
CA ARG A 132 -6.14 -7.66 -11.05
C ARG A 132 -5.58 -6.61 -11.98
N TYR A 133 -6.47 -5.75 -12.49
CA TYR A 133 -6.15 -4.61 -13.33
C TYR A 133 -6.44 -3.31 -12.58
N TYR A 134 -5.45 -2.45 -12.45
CA TYR A 134 -5.52 -1.24 -11.65
C TYR A 134 -5.45 0.02 -12.50
N ALA A 135 -6.21 1.03 -12.11
CA ALA A 135 -6.01 2.42 -12.50
C ALA A 135 -5.39 3.19 -11.33
N TYR A 136 -4.48 4.12 -11.62
CA TYR A 136 -3.88 4.95 -10.59
C TYR A 136 -3.53 6.35 -11.11
N TYR A 137 -3.59 7.32 -10.20
CA TYR A 137 -3.28 8.72 -10.51
C TYR A 137 -2.77 9.45 -9.28
N ALA A 138 -1.93 10.46 -9.51
CA ALA A 138 -1.47 11.37 -8.46
C ALA A 138 -2.49 12.49 -8.25
N ASP A 139 -3.04 12.60 -7.05
CA ASP A 139 -3.95 13.69 -6.65
C ASP A 139 -3.12 14.82 -6.02
N VAL A 140 -2.88 15.87 -6.79
CA VAL A 140 -2.05 17.02 -6.40
C VAL A 140 -2.74 18.33 -6.74
N LYS A 141 -2.94 19.16 -5.74
CA LYS A 141 -3.58 20.47 -5.96
C LYS A 141 -2.72 21.37 -6.88
N GLY A 142 -3.33 21.84 -7.95
CA GLY A 142 -2.67 22.73 -8.92
C GLY A 142 -1.92 22.01 -10.04
N PHE A 143 -1.97 20.69 -10.08
CA PHE A 143 -1.41 19.87 -11.15
C PHE A 143 -2.53 19.12 -11.90
N TYR A 144 -2.25 18.80 -13.13
CA TYR A 144 -3.11 17.96 -13.94
C TYR A 144 -2.82 16.48 -13.65
N SER A 145 -3.84 15.73 -13.26
CA SER A 145 -3.73 14.32 -12.95
C SER A 145 -3.91 13.48 -14.21
N ILE A 146 -2.91 12.67 -14.53
CA ILE A 146 -2.96 11.68 -15.60
C ILE A 146 -3.30 10.33 -14.98
N VAL A 147 -4.33 9.68 -15.49
CA VAL A 147 -4.67 8.31 -15.08
C VAL A 147 -3.75 7.35 -15.81
N ASN A 148 -3.09 6.50 -15.06
CA ASN A 148 -2.25 5.42 -15.56
C ASN A 148 -2.91 4.09 -15.26
N TYR A 149 -2.49 3.04 -15.95
CA TYR A 149 -3.02 1.70 -15.77
C TYR A 149 -1.87 0.70 -15.53
N LEU A 150 -2.15 -0.29 -14.69
CA LEU A 150 -1.21 -1.36 -14.38
C LEU A 150 -1.93 -2.71 -14.41
N ASP A 151 -1.48 -3.58 -15.31
CA ASP A 151 -2.01 -4.93 -15.43
C ASP A 151 -1.19 -5.88 -14.56
N LEU A 152 -1.81 -6.38 -13.50
CA LEU A 152 -1.24 -7.38 -12.61
C LEU A 152 -1.94 -8.74 -12.73
N THR A 153 -2.73 -8.97 -13.80
CA THR A 153 -3.49 -10.21 -14.01
C THR A 153 -2.58 -11.44 -14.17
N ALA A 154 -1.38 -11.24 -14.73
CA ALA A 154 -0.37 -12.27 -14.90
C ALA A 154 0.90 -12.04 -14.05
N ALA A 155 0.88 -11.08 -13.15
CA ALA A 155 2.02 -10.77 -12.29
C ALA A 155 2.32 -11.94 -11.34
N LYS A 156 3.61 -12.18 -11.12
CA LYS A 156 4.05 -13.20 -10.16
C LYS A 156 3.99 -12.63 -8.74
N ALA A 157 3.69 -13.49 -7.79
CA ALA A 157 3.80 -13.14 -6.38
C ALA A 157 5.17 -12.55 -6.04
N PHE A 158 5.16 -11.51 -5.21
CA PHE A 158 6.36 -10.84 -4.66
C PHE A 158 7.27 -10.14 -5.69
N GLU A 159 6.77 -9.96 -6.91
CA GLU A 159 7.45 -9.15 -7.91
C GLU A 159 7.51 -7.69 -7.46
N GLN A 160 8.62 -7.03 -7.75
CA GLN A 160 8.79 -5.60 -7.52
C GLN A 160 8.64 -4.87 -8.86
N ILE A 161 7.69 -3.93 -8.91
CA ILE A 161 7.38 -3.16 -10.11
C ILE A 161 7.70 -1.68 -9.85
N ASN A 162 8.39 -1.06 -10.79
CA ASN A 162 8.67 0.37 -10.71
C ASN A 162 7.76 1.16 -11.65
N THR A 163 7.06 2.15 -11.10
CA THR A 163 6.13 3.02 -11.84
C THR A 163 6.39 4.48 -11.50
N ASN A 164 7.19 5.17 -12.32
CA ASN A 164 7.37 6.60 -12.16
C ASN A 164 6.22 7.37 -12.81
N MET A 165 5.82 8.48 -12.18
CA MET A 165 4.77 9.36 -12.65
C MET A 165 5.31 10.76 -12.88
N SER A 166 4.82 11.42 -13.95
CA SER A 166 5.07 12.83 -14.17
C SER A 166 3.75 13.59 -14.05
N VAL A 167 3.76 14.68 -13.32
CA VAL A 167 2.63 15.62 -13.21
C VAL A 167 2.99 16.94 -13.83
N ILE A 168 2.00 17.64 -14.41
CA ILE A 168 2.22 18.91 -15.10
C ILE A 168 1.40 19.98 -14.39
N SER A 169 2.00 21.10 -14.03
CA SER A 169 1.28 22.17 -13.38
C SER A 169 0.21 22.77 -14.31
N VAL A 170 -0.95 23.08 -13.76
CA VAL A 170 -2.04 23.72 -14.51
C VAL A 170 -1.61 25.10 -15.02
N GLU A 171 -0.71 25.79 -14.32
CA GLU A 171 -0.16 27.07 -14.71
C GLU A 171 0.74 26.95 -15.93
N GLU A 172 1.65 25.96 -15.93
CA GLU A 172 2.53 25.67 -17.07
C GLU A 172 1.71 25.27 -18.31
N LEU A 173 0.68 24.46 -18.13
CA LEU A 173 -0.22 24.08 -19.23
C LEU A 173 -0.89 25.31 -19.87
N LYS A 174 -1.36 26.25 -19.06
CA LYS A 174 -1.97 27.51 -19.56
C LYS A 174 -0.95 28.39 -20.30
N ASN A 175 0.26 28.45 -19.79
CA ASN A 175 1.32 29.33 -20.33
C ASN A 175 1.96 28.74 -21.59
N SER A 176 2.11 27.42 -21.66
CA SER A 176 2.80 26.75 -22.77
C SER A 176 1.96 26.64 -24.04
N GLY A 177 0.65 26.78 -23.96
CA GLY A 177 -0.27 26.54 -25.10
C GLY A 177 -0.21 25.11 -25.65
N LYS A 178 0.45 24.20 -24.94
CA LYS A 178 0.60 22.79 -25.34
C LYS A 178 -0.74 22.06 -25.21
N ALA A 179 -1.12 21.34 -26.23
CA ALA A 179 -2.24 20.39 -26.16
C ALA A 179 -1.79 19.17 -25.32
N ILE A 180 -2.62 18.76 -24.38
CA ILE A 180 -2.43 17.49 -23.66
C ILE A 180 -2.98 16.40 -24.56
N LYS A 181 -2.14 15.42 -24.90
CA LYS A 181 -2.62 14.18 -25.50
C LYS A 181 -3.19 13.32 -24.39
N ILE A 182 -4.51 13.21 -24.32
CA ILE A 182 -5.17 12.28 -23.43
C ILE A 182 -5.21 10.92 -24.15
N GLU A 183 -4.42 9.98 -23.65
CA GLU A 183 -4.46 8.59 -24.12
C GLU A 183 -5.54 7.84 -23.35
N ASN A 184 -6.29 6.95 -24.02
CA ASN A 184 -7.28 6.06 -23.41
C ASN A 184 -8.52 6.75 -22.79
N ILE A 185 -9.15 7.66 -23.50
CA ILE A 185 -10.51 8.07 -23.17
C ILE A 185 -11.46 6.96 -23.64
N PHE A 186 -12.00 6.19 -22.73
CA PHE A 186 -13.08 5.26 -23.01
C PHE A 186 -14.41 6.01 -22.89
N PHE A 187 -15.08 6.19 -24.01
CA PHE A 187 -16.48 6.63 -24.02
C PHE A 187 -17.37 5.40 -23.91
N ASP A 188 -18.27 5.42 -22.95
CA ASP A 188 -19.36 4.44 -22.92
C ASP A 188 -20.18 4.62 -24.19
N SER A 189 -20.13 3.64 -25.09
CA SER A 189 -20.88 3.68 -26.33
C SER A 189 -22.36 3.45 -26.01
N GLY A 190 -23.13 4.51 -25.80
CA GLY A 190 -24.56 4.35 -25.65
C GLY A 190 -25.33 5.36 -24.79
N LYS A 191 -24.85 6.56 -24.61
CA LYS A 191 -25.66 7.70 -24.11
C LYS A 191 -25.39 8.96 -24.90
#